data_f881221c765d11c246179a8a8b02a76d
#
_entry.id   f881221c765d11c246179a8a8b02a76d
#
_cell.length_a   1.000
_cell.length_b   1.000
_cell.length_c   1.000
_cell.angle_alpha   90.00
_cell.angle_beta   90.00
_cell.angle_gamma   90.00
#
_symmetry.space_group_name_H-M   'P 1'
#
loop_
_entity.id
_entity.type
_entity.pdbx_description
1 polymer ?
#
loop_
_entity_poly.entity_id
_entity_poly.type
_entity_poly.pdbx_seq_one_letter_code
_entity_poly.pdbx_strand_id
1 'polypeptide(L)'
;MHVDDHVTHFLRDCRRCRDANGRCTIDDGFEALLRERVLPADGLVLGTPLYWYGISGQLKTVLDRLFCFIAASEPEADMFVEGLTGKRIALMLASEESYPGAPLGVVHEIQEYARYTHSDFVGMVQGIGNKRRDVVLDPSDPLGRAREMGRRLAELRTTDYRLDTERPGSTWSHCEEL
;
A
#
# COMPACT_ATOMS: atom_id res chain seq x y z
N MET A 1 -4.20 -13.59 -0.70
CA MET A 1 -5.23 -13.05 0.21
C MET A 1 -5.99 -11.98 -0.54
N HIS A 2 -7.30 -12.00 -0.49
CA HIS A 2 -8.15 -10.94 -1.02
C HIS A 2 -8.49 -9.98 0.14
N VAL A 3 -8.31 -8.70 -0.09
CA VAL A 3 -8.48 -7.70 0.98
C VAL A 3 -9.94 -7.47 1.34
N ASP A 4 -10.86 -7.69 0.43
CA ASP A 4 -12.31 -7.61 0.64
C ASP A 4 -12.88 -8.70 1.57
N ASP A 5 -12.13 -9.78 1.82
CA ASP A 5 -12.46 -10.76 2.85
C ASP A 5 -12.26 -10.20 4.29
N HIS A 6 -11.51 -9.11 4.43
CA HIS A 6 -11.12 -8.54 5.72
C HIS A 6 -11.57 -7.09 5.91
N VAL A 7 -11.73 -6.34 4.82
CA VAL A 7 -11.99 -4.89 4.85
C VAL A 7 -13.31 -4.61 4.17
N THR A 8 -14.36 -4.40 4.95
CA THR A 8 -15.73 -4.28 4.45
C THR A 8 -16.29 -2.87 4.57
N HIS A 9 -15.57 -1.96 5.23
CA HIS A 9 -16.01 -0.59 5.47
C HIS A 9 -14.96 0.42 5.02
N PHE A 10 -15.43 1.52 4.43
CA PHE A 10 -14.59 2.64 4.03
C PHE A 10 -14.22 3.53 5.21
N LEU A 11 -13.09 4.22 5.09
CA LEU A 11 -12.78 5.36 5.95
C LEU A 11 -13.85 6.46 5.72
N ARG A 12 -14.52 6.88 6.77
CA ARG A 12 -15.54 7.93 6.67
C ARG A 12 -15.00 9.31 7.06
N ASP A 13 -14.35 9.36 8.16
CA ASP A 13 -13.59 10.46 8.75
C ASP A 13 -13.01 9.91 10.05
N CYS A 14 -11.70 9.91 10.22
CA CYS A 14 -11.06 9.32 11.40
C CYS A 14 -11.61 9.83 12.74
N ARG A 15 -12.02 11.10 12.79
CA ARG A 15 -12.62 11.67 14.00
C ARG A 15 -14.01 11.13 14.31
N ARG A 16 -14.73 10.61 13.31
CA ARG A 16 -16.09 10.07 13.46
C ARG A 16 -16.13 8.56 13.66
N CYS A 17 -15.04 7.88 13.37
CA CYS A 17 -14.93 6.43 13.58
C CYS A 17 -14.12 6.08 14.84
N ARG A 18 -13.91 7.02 15.76
CA ARG A 18 -13.18 6.78 17.00
C ARG A 18 -14.10 6.79 18.21
N ASP A 19 -13.81 5.90 19.15
CA ASP A 19 -14.43 5.91 20.48
C ASP A 19 -13.80 6.97 21.40
N ALA A 20 -14.27 7.03 22.64
CA ALA A 20 -13.75 7.95 23.64
C ALA A 20 -12.28 7.71 24.03
N ASN A 21 -11.73 6.53 23.70
CA ASN A 21 -10.34 6.15 23.96
C ASN A 21 -9.43 6.36 22.74
N GLY A 22 -9.96 6.90 21.63
CA GLY A 22 -9.24 7.12 20.40
C GLY A 22 -9.15 5.92 19.46
N ARG A 23 -9.73 4.77 19.80
CA ARG A 23 -9.69 3.53 19.00
C ARG A 23 -10.69 3.57 17.85
N CYS A 24 -10.32 2.95 16.73
CA CYS A 24 -11.24 2.79 15.61
C CYS A 24 -12.45 1.93 15.99
N THR A 25 -13.66 2.41 15.70
CA THR A 25 -14.93 1.73 16.02
C THR A 25 -15.45 0.88 14.84
N ILE A 26 -14.75 0.82 13.74
CA ILE A 26 -15.15 -0.02 12.60
C ILE A 26 -14.78 -1.46 12.93
N ASP A 27 -15.82 -2.24 13.21
CA ASP A 27 -15.68 -3.67 13.52
C ASP A 27 -15.74 -4.50 12.22
N ASP A 28 -14.56 -4.76 11.67
CA ASP A 28 -14.32 -5.68 10.56
C ASP A 28 -12.95 -6.37 10.74
N GLY A 29 -12.53 -7.18 9.79
CA GLY A 29 -11.26 -7.91 9.88
C GLY A 29 -10.00 -7.07 9.70
N PHE A 30 -10.08 -5.73 9.56
CA PHE A 30 -8.91 -4.92 9.18
C PHE A 30 -7.84 -4.86 10.27
N GLU A 31 -8.22 -4.65 11.52
CA GLU A 31 -7.25 -4.63 12.63
C GLU A 31 -6.54 -5.99 12.78
N ALA A 32 -7.29 -7.08 12.71
CA ALA A 32 -6.72 -8.43 12.73
C ALA A 32 -5.76 -8.64 11.54
N LEU A 33 -6.13 -8.21 10.34
CA LEU A 33 -5.26 -8.24 9.17
C LEU A 33 -3.94 -7.49 9.42
N LEU A 34 -4.00 -6.29 9.99
CA LEU A 34 -2.80 -5.52 10.31
C LEU A 34 -1.92 -6.27 11.32
N ARG A 35 -2.47 -6.65 12.47
CA ARG A 35 -1.70 -7.25 13.58
C ARG A 35 -1.12 -8.62 13.22
N GLU A 36 -1.88 -9.46 12.52
CA GLU A 36 -1.52 -10.86 12.29
C GLU A 36 -0.74 -11.07 11.00
N ARG A 37 -0.89 -10.19 10.01
CA ARG A 37 -0.32 -10.40 8.68
C ARG A 37 0.59 -9.26 8.23
N VAL A 38 0.19 -8.01 8.44
CA VAL A 38 0.95 -6.87 7.94
C VAL A 38 2.13 -6.55 8.84
N LEU A 39 1.92 -6.38 10.14
CA LEU A 39 3.00 -6.00 11.06
C LEU A 39 4.12 -7.05 11.15
N PRO A 40 3.85 -8.38 11.19
CA PRO A 40 4.92 -9.37 11.27
C PRO A 40 5.69 -9.60 9.97
N ALA A 41 5.20 -9.10 8.83
CA ALA A 41 5.82 -9.35 7.53
C ALA A 41 7.02 -8.42 7.28
N ASP A 42 8.11 -8.94 6.70
CA ASP A 42 9.26 -8.13 6.27
C ASP A 42 8.97 -7.30 5.01
N GLY A 43 7.97 -7.69 4.24
CA GLY A 43 7.57 -6.99 3.03
C GLY A 43 6.14 -7.27 2.61
N LEU A 44 5.59 -6.38 1.81
CA LEU A 44 4.23 -6.44 1.29
C LEU A 44 4.25 -6.43 -0.24
N VAL A 45 3.52 -7.35 -0.85
CA VAL A 45 3.26 -7.34 -2.28
C VAL A 45 1.82 -6.91 -2.50
N LEU A 46 1.63 -5.72 -3.02
CA LEU A 46 0.33 -5.12 -3.30
C LEU A 46 -0.10 -5.50 -4.72
N GLY A 47 -1.19 -6.24 -4.85
CA GLY A 47 -1.76 -6.64 -6.14
C GLY A 47 -3.04 -5.85 -6.44
N THR A 48 -3.11 -5.23 -7.63
CA THR A 48 -4.28 -4.45 -8.04
C THR A 48 -4.46 -4.46 -9.56
N PRO A 49 -5.70 -4.46 -10.07
CA PRO A 49 -5.96 -4.02 -11.43
C PRO A 49 -5.79 -2.50 -11.54
N LEU A 50 -5.56 -2.03 -12.76
CA LEU A 50 -5.62 -0.61 -13.10
C LEU A 50 -7.08 -0.23 -13.39
N TYR A 51 -7.70 0.54 -12.52
CA TYR A 51 -9.04 1.05 -12.72
C TYR A 51 -9.03 2.58 -12.74
N TRP A 52 -9.47 3.15 -13.87
CA TRP A 52 -9.45 4.61 -14.05
C TRP A 52 -8.08 5.23 -13.71
N TYR A 53 -7.01 4.57 -14.16
CA TYR A 53 -5.61 4.96 -13.95
C TYR A 53 -5.18 5.05 -12.48
N GLY A 54 -5.93 4.40 -11.59
CA GLY A 54 -5.68 4.28 -10.16
C GLY A 54 -5.73 2.84 -9.68
N ILE A 55 -5.44 2.64 -8.39
CA ILE A 55 -5.62 1.35 -7.72
C ILE A 55 -7.10 1.01 -7.57
N SER A 56 -7.41 -0.26 -7.37
CA SER A 56 -8.79 -0.69 -7.09
C SER A 56 -9.32 -0.08 -5.79
N GLY A 57 -10.64 0.13 -5.73
CA GLY A 57 -11.30 0.64 -4.52
C GLY A 57 -11.03 -0.21 -3.28
N GLN A 58 -10.89 -1.52 -3.44
CA GLN A 58 -10.56 -2.44 -2.35
C GLN A 58 -9.16 -2.14 -1.77
N LEU A 59 -8.14 -2.02 -2.62
CA LEU A 59 -6.80 -1.68 -2.16
C LEU A 59 -6.76 -0.26 -1.59
N LYS A 60 -7.44 0.69 -2.24
CA LYS A 60 -7.54 2.06 -1.74
C LYS A 60 -8.15 2.10 -0.34
N THR A 61 -9.19 1.31 -0.10
CA THR A 61 -9.81 1.22 1.24
C THR A 61 -8.83 0.74 2.30
N VAL A 62 -7.97 -0.22 1.98
CA VAL A 62 -6.90 -0.69 2.87
C VAL A 62 -5.93 0.45 3.22
N LEU A 63 -5.46 1.17 2.20
CA LEU A 63 -4.50 2.27 2.40
C LEU A 63 -5.14 3.42 3.21
N ASP A 64 -6.37 3.80 2.88
CA ASP A 64 -7.09 4.86 3.60
C ASP A 64 -7.36 4.47 5.06
N ARG A 65 -7.78 3.23 5.29
CA ARG A 65 -8.08 2.72 6.62
C ARG A 65 -6.86 2.63 7.53
N LEU A 66 -5.66 2.45 6.96
CA LEU A 66 -4.42 2.44 7.73
C LEU A 66 -4.25 3.71 8.55
N PHE A 67 -4.72 4.86 8.04
CA PHE A 67 -4.65 6.13 8.75
C PHE A 67 -5.31 6.09 10.13
N CYS A 68 -6.32 5.24 10.34
CA CYS A 68 -6.94 5.07 11.66
C CYS A 68 -5.95 4.55 12.71
N PHE A 69 -4.94 3.79 12.30
CA PHE A 69 -4.01 3.09 13.18
C PHE A 69 -2.67 3.80 13.36
N ILE A 70 -2.31 4.68 12.43
CA ILE A 70 -1.04 5.43 12.49
C ILE A 70 -1.23 6.90 12.90
N ALA A 71 -2.47 7.37 13.08
CA ALA A 71 -2.72 8.73 13.52
C ALA A 71 -2.44 8.87 15.02
N ALA A 72 -1.86 10.00 15.43
CA ALA A 72 -1.47 10.29 16.83
C ALA A 72 -2.59 10.15 17.86
N SER A 73 -3.86 10.18 17.45
CA SER A 73 -5.01 9.92 18.31
C SER A 73 -5.25 8.44 18.63
N GLU A 74 -4.58 7.52 17.93
CA GLU A 74 -4.67 6.09 18.22
C GLU A 74 -3.74 5.73 19.39
N PRO A 75 -4.22 5.08 20.46
CA PRO A 75 -3.40 4.77 21.63
C PRO A 75 -2.17 3.91 21.36
N GLU A 76 -2.21 3.09 20.30
CA GLU A 76 -1.14 2.19 19.91
C GLU A 76 -0.46 2.62 18.59
N ALA A 77 -0.58 3.89 18.19
CA ALA A 77 -0.05 4.40 16.93
C ALA A 77 1.44 4.08 16.75
N ASP A 78 2.24 4.26 17.80
CA ASP A 78 3.69 4.01 17.77
C ASP A 78 4.01 2.55 17.39
N MET A 79 3.27 1.60 17.95
CA MET A 79 3.43 0.17 17.61
C MET A 79 3.11 -0.10 16.12
N PHE A 80 2.07 0.52 15.60
CA PHE A 80 1.71 0.37 14.17
C PHE A 80 2.75 1.03 13.27
N VAL A 81 3.21 2.22 13.59
CA VAL A 81 4.24 2.94 12.85
C VAL A 81 5.56 2.17 12.87
N GLU A 82 6.02 1.71 14.03
CA GLU A 82 7.21 0.89 14.17
C GLU A 82 7.11 -0.40 13.34
N GLY A 83 5.99 -1.10 13.46
CA GLY A 83 5.75 -2.35 12.73
C GLY A 83 5.63 -2.17 11.21
N LEU A 84 5.36 -0.97 10.70
CA LEU A 84 5.33 -0.67 9.26
C LEU A 84 6.69 -0.21 8.73
N THR A 85 7.51 0.38 9.59
CA THR A 85 8.82 0.95 9.22
C THR A 85 9.77 -0.10 8.64
N GLY A 86 10.48 0.26 7.57
CA GLY A 86 11.50 -0.59 6.94
C GLY A 86 10.97 -1.73 6.08
N LYS A 87 9.66 -1.88 5.90
CA LYS A 87 9.11 -2.92 5.04
C LYS A 87 9.44 -2.70 3.57
N ARG A 88 9.54 -3.80 2.83
CA ARG A 88 9.72 -3.81 1.38
C ARG A 88 8.34 -3.83 0.70
N ILE A 89 8.04 -2.85 -0.13
CA ILE A 89 6.77 -2.73 -0.82
C ILE A 89 6.97 -2.98 -2.32
N ALA A 90 6.35 -4.02 -2.85
CA ALA A 90 6.30 -4.31 -4.28
C ALA A 90 4.87 -4.15 -4.80
N LEU A 91 4.74 -3.77 -6.08
CA LEU A 91 3.45 -3.61 -6.75
C LEU A 91 3.32 -4.61 -7.91
N MET A 92 2.21 -5.35 -7.93
CA MET A 92 1.77 -6.17 -9.05
C MET A 92 0.55 -5.52 -9.67
N LEU A 93 0.69 -5.04 -10.89
CA LEU A 93 -0.36 -4.31 -11.61
C LEU A 93 -0.84 -5.11 -12.81
N ALA A 94 -2.14 -5.32 -12.93
CA ALA A 94 -2.76 -5.83 -14.14
C ALA A 94 -3.51 -4.71 -14.87
N SER A 95 -3.28 -4.55 -16.15
CA SER A 95 -3.93 -3.52 -16.96
C SER A 95 -4.24 -3.98 -18.37
N GLU A 96 -5.19 -3.32 -19.01
CA GLU A 96 -5.42 -3.40 -20.45
C GLU A 96 -4.51 -2.42 -21.20
N GLU A 97 -4.24 -1.28 -20.60
CA GLU A 97 -3.42 -0.22 -21.16
C GLU A 97 -1.95 -0.61 -21.20
N SER A 98 -1.33 -0.41 -22.39
CA SER A 98 0.05 -0.81 -22.67
C SER A 98 1.02 0.37 -22.78
N TYR A 99 0.54 1.61 -22.80
CA TYR A 99 1.45 2.76 -22.93
C TYR A 99 2.15 3.10 -21.59
N PRO A 100 3.40 3.60 -21.63
CA PRO A 100 4.22 3.77 -20.42
C PRO A 100 3.65 4.70 -19.37
N GLY A 101 2.79 5.64 -19.75
CA GLY A 101 2.18 6.61 -18.82
C GLY A 101 1.03 6.04 -18.00
N ALA A 102 0.44 4.90 -18.40
CA ALA A 102 -0.75 4.36 -17.74
C ALA A 102 -0.57 4.08 -16.23
N PRO A 103 0.54 3.47 -15.77
CA PRO A 103 0.72 3.14 -14.36
C PRO A 103 1.23 4.29 -13.48
N LEU A 104 1.56 5.47 -14.04
CA LEU A 104 2.28 6.52 -13.28
C LEU A 104 1.52 6.98 -12.04
N GLY A 105 0.20 7.14 -12.12
CA GLY A 105 -0.61 7.52 -10.96
C GLY A 105 -0.56 6.48 -9.85
N VAL A 106 -0.65 5.21 -10.20
CA VAL A 106 -0.59 4.09 -9.25
C VAL A 106 0.80 3.99 -8.62
N VAL A 107 1.86 4.10 -9.43
CA VAL A 107 3.23 4.08 -8.92
C VAL A 107 3.46 5.21 -7.93
N HIS A 108 3.04 6.43 -8.27
CA HIS A 108 3.16 7.59 -7.38
C HIS A 108 2.40 7.37 -6.06
N GLU A 109 1.18 6.87 -6.12
CA GLU A 109 0.37 6.61 -4.91
C GLU A 109 1.05 5.59 -3.98
N ILE A 110 1.60 4.49 -4.53
CA ILE A 110 2.29 3.48 -3.73
C ILE A 110 3.66 3.98 -3.22
N GLN A 111 4.35 4.81 -3.96
CA GLN A 111 5.58 5.48 -3.48
C GLN A 111 5.27 6.40 -2.29
N GLU A 112 4.21 7.19 -2.38
CA GLU A 112 3.79 8.05 -1.27
C GLU A 112 3.33 7.23 -0.06
N TYR A 113 2.62 6.13 -0.28
CA TYR A 113 2.29 5.18 0.78
C TYR A 113 3.56 4.68 1.48
N ALA A 114 4.55 4.18 0.70
CA ALA A 114 5.80 3.69 1.25
C ALA A 114 6.55 4.78 2.03
N ARG A 115 6.58 6.01 1.51
CA ARG A 115 7.19 7.15 2.19
C ARG A 115 6.49 7.46 3.52
N TYR A 116 5.16 7.47 3.54
CA TYR A 116 4.38 7.73 4.74
C TYR A 116 4.55 6.64 5.81
N THR A 117 4.75 5.41 5.43
CA THR A 117 4.95 4.29 6.35
C THR A 117 6.42 4.01 6.64
N HIS A 118 7.34 4.90 6.21
CA HIS A 118 8.79 4.70 6.33
C HIS A 118 9.26 3.36 5.76
N SER A 119 8.60 2.89 4.70
CA SER A 119 8.89 1.66 3.98
C SER A 119 9.65 1.94 2.69
N ASP A 120 10.19 0.90 2.06
CA ASP A 120 10.92 0.99 0.80
C ASP A 120 10.07 0.47 -0.37
N PHE A 121 9.71 1.32 -1.32
CA PHE A 121 9.14 0.87 -2.58
C PHE A 121 10.23 0.27 -3.46
N VAL A 122 10.16 -1.04 -3.72
CA VAL A 122 11.22 -1.78 -4.44
C VAL A 122 10.93 -2.00 -5.92
N GLY A 123 9.75 -1.65 -6.38
CA GLY A 123 9.42 -1.68 -7.80
C GLY A 123 8.05 -2.25 -8.12
N MET A 124 7.77 -2.31 -9.43
CA MET A 124 6.50 -2.78 -9.97
C MET A 124 6.72 -3.81 -11.07
N VAL A 125 5.83 -4.79 -11.13
CA VAL A 125 5.61 -5.62 -12.32
C VAL A 125 4.22 -5.34 -12.84
N GLN A 126 4.14 -4.91 -14.11
CA GLN A 126 2.89 -4.77 -14.84
C GLN A 126 2.73 -5.96 -15.78
N GLY A 127 1.53 -6.54 -15.78
CA GLY A 127 1.09 -7.52 -16.77
C GLY A 127 -0.04 -6.93 -17.60
N ILE A 128 0.06 -7.04 -18.91
CA ILE A 128 -0.89 -6.46 -19.87
C ILE A 128 -1.80 -7.55 -20.44
N GLY A 129 -3.11 -7.29 -20.42
CA GLY A 129 -4.11 -8.19 -20.98
C GLY A 129 -5.51 -7.66 -20.78
N ASN A 130 -6.37 -7.79 -21.78
CA ASN A 130 -7.72 -7.25 -21.74
C ASN A 130 -8.81 -8.26 -21.37
N LYS A 131 -8.44 -9.52 -21.22
CA LYS A 131 -9.32 -10.58 -20.72
C LYS A 131 -8.69 -11.30 -19.54
N ARG A 132 -9.53 -11.94 -18.76
CA ARG A 132 -9.08 -12.76 -17.66
C ARG A 132 -8.07 -13.81 -18.15
N ARG A 133 -6.87 -13.83 -17.60
CA ARG A 133 -5.72 -14.69 -17.95
C ARG A 133 -4.88 -14.28 -19.15
N ASP A 134 -5.23 -13.24 -19.90
CA ASP A 134 -4.43 -12.80 -21.05
C ASP A 134 -3.01 -12.33 -20.64
N VAL A 135 -2.82 -11.95 -19.41
CA VAL A 135 -1.51 -11.61 -18.83
C VAL A 135 -0.44 -12.70 -19.08
N VAL A 136 -0.84 -13.97 -19.23
CA VAL A 136 0.12 -15.05 -19.56
C VAL A 136 0.63 -14.97 -21.01
N LEU A 137 -0.05 -14.22 -21.86
CA LEU A 137 0.30 -14.00 -23.27
C LEU A 137 1.13 -12.73 -23.47
N ASP A 138 1.31 -11.94 -22.41
CA ASP A 138 2.12 -10.72 -22.45
C ASP A 138 3.58 -11.08 -22.74
N PRO A 139 4.17 -10.60 -23.86
CA PRO A 139 5.53 -10.93 -24.25
C PRO A 139 6.61 -10.40 -23.28
N SER A 140 6.25 -9.52 -22.37
CA SER A 140 7.18 -9.02 -21.33
C SER A 140 7.42 -10.02 -20.19
N ASP A 141 6.82 -11.20 -20.24
CA ASP A 141 6.88 -12.24 -19.21
C ASP A 141 6.62 -11.73 -17.79
N PRO A 142 5.46 -11.12 -17.53
CA PRO A 142 5.17 -10.56 -16.21
C PRO A 142 5.16 -11.61 -15.09
N LEU A 143 4.81 -12.86 -15.40
CA LEU A 143 4.80 -13.94 -14.40
C LEU A 143 6.22 -14.34 -13.98
N GLY A 144 7.15 -14.44 -14.94
CA GLY A 144 8.57 -14.69 -14.65
C GLY A 144 9.18 -13.53 -13.86
N ARG A 145 8.91 -12.30 -14.28
CA ARG A 145 9.36 -11.09 -13.57
C ARG A 145 8.80 -10.98 -12.15
N ALA A 146 7.53 -11.34 -11.94
CA ALA A 146 6.92 -11.35 -10.62
C ALA A 146 7.57 -12.40 -9.69
N ARG A 147 7.86 -13.62 -10.23
CA ARG A 147 8.59 -14.65 -9.48
C ARG A 147 10.00 -14.19 -9.11
N GLU A 148 10.69 -13.55 -10.06
CA GLU A 148 12.03 -13.03 -9.82
C GLU A 148 12.03 -11.91 -8.78
N MET A 149 11.10 -10.98 -8.88
CA MET A 149 10.91 -9.93 -7.85
C MET A 149 10.65 -10.54 -6.48
N GLY A 150 9.77 -11.55 -6.38
CA GLY A 150 9.48 -12.23 -5.12
C GLY A 150 10.69 -12.92 -4.51
N ARG A 151 11.51 -13.61 -5.33
CA ARG A 151 12.75 -14.25 -4.85
C ARG A 151 13.77 -13.26 -4.32
N ARG A 152 13.80 -12.07 -4.87
CA ARG A 152 14.79 -11.04 -4.55
C ARG A 152 14.23 -9.90 -3.71
N LEU A 153 13.02 -10.02 -3.19
CA LEU A 153 12.33 -8.91 -2.52
C LEU A 153 13.20 -8.25 -1.43
N ALA A 154 13.91 -9.05 -0.64
CA ALA A 154 14.80 -8.55 0.41
C ALA A 154 16.09 -7.89 -0.12
N GLU A 155 16.50 -8.21 -1.36
CA GLU A 155 17.75 -7.73 -1.97
C GLU A 155 17.56 -6.53 -2.88
N LEU A 156 16.33 -6.33 -3.39
CA LEU A 156 16.03 -5.26 -4.32
C LEU A 156 16.32 -3.91 -3.67
N ARG A 157 17.05 -3.06 -4.38
CA ARG A 157 17.26 -1.68 -3.97
C ARG A 157 16.00 -0.89 -4.23
N THR A 158 15.76 0.10 -3.38
CA THR A 158 14.71 1.10 -3.60
C THR A 158 14.93 1.72 -4.97
N THR A 159 13.87 1.84 -5.74
CA THR A 159 13.91 2.64 -6.96
C THR A 159 14.09 4.10 -6.56
N ASP A 160 15.01 4.82 -7.23
CA ASP A 160 15.36 6.22 -6.94
C ASP A 160 14.23 7.25 -7.21
N TYR A 161 13.00 6.82 -7.15
CA TYR A 161 11.85 7.69 -7.11
C TYR A 161 11.59 8.25 -5.70
N ARG A 162 12.62 8.30 -4.86
CA ARG A 162 12.58 9.19 -3.72
C ARG A 162 12.50 10.60 -4.27
N LEU A 163 11.32 11.16 -4.19
CA LEU A 163 11.20 12.59 -4.17
C LEU A 163 11.82 13.04 -2.83
N ASP A 164 13.15 13.20 -2.82
CA ASP A 164 13.92 13.73 -1.67
C ASP A 164 13.57 15.20 -1.39
N THR A 165 12.47 15.66 -1.88
CA THR A 165 11.95 16.96 -1.54
C THR A 165 11.32 16.83 -0.16
N GLU A 166 12.02 17.33 0.85
CA GLU A 166 11.35 17.73 2.09
C GLU A 166 10.07 18.45 1.68
N ARG A 167 8.91 17.89 2.06
CA ARG A 167 7.66 18.62 1.89
C ARG A 167 7.56 19.60 3.06
N PRO A 168 7.78 20.90 2.84
CA PRO A 168 7.53 21.88 3.88
C PRO A 168 6.06 21.78 4.26
N GLY A 169 5.77 21.55 5.54
CA GLY A 169 4.40 21.36 6.06
C GLY A 169 3.90 19.92 6.03
N SER A 170 4.77 18.91 5.95
CA SER A 170 4.39 17.55 6.31
C SER A 170 3.87 17.53 7.74
N THR A 171 2.61 17.17 7.92
CA THR A 171 1.97 17.06 9.25
C THR A 171 2.69 16.10 10.18
N TRP A 172 3.52 15.21 9.66
CA TRP A 172 4.29 14.24 10.43
C TRP A 172 5.50 14.84 11.16
N SER A 173 6.10 15.89 10.63
CA SER A 173 7.20 16.59 11.30
C SER A 173 6.73 17.47 12.47
N HIS A 174 5.42 17.66 12.62
CA HIS A 174 4.83 18.49 13.65
C HIS A 174 4.06 17.71 14.72
N CYS A 175 4.00 16.38 14.64
CA CYS A 175 3.38 15.55 15.66
C CYS A 175 4.21 15.43 16.94
N GLU A 176 5.46 15.93 16.95
CA GLU A 176 6.28 16.02 18.16
C GLU A 176 5.94 17.25 19.04
N GLU A 177 5.10 18.18 18.56
CA GLU A 177 4.77 19.43 19.27
C GLU A 177 3.28 19.59 19.63
N LEU A 178 2.45 18.55 19.47
CA LEU A 178 1.06 18.54 19.89
C LEU A 178 0.83 17.41 20.90
#